data_59696a5b20428e1caaa90fc980f7bebb
#
_entry.id   59696a5b20428e1caaa90fc980f7bebb
#
_cell.length_a   1.000
_cell.length_b   1.000
_cell.length_c   1.000
_cell.angle_alpha   90.00
_cell.angle_beta   90.00
_cell.angle_gamma   90.00
#
_symmetry.space_group_name_H-M   'P 1'
#
loop_
_entity.id
_entity.type
_entity.pdbx_description
1 polymer ?
#
loop_
_entity_poly.entity_id
_entity_poly.type
_entity_poly.pdbx_seq_one_letter_code
_entity_poly.pdbx_strand_id
1 'polypeptide(L)'
;MIKLTPPMGWNSWNTFGENINEKMIFETADVMAESGLRDKGYEYLVIDDCWSLRERDENGRLVPDPEKFPHGMKAVADYVHSKGLKFGMYSCAGNMTCAGYPGSYEHEFVDAETFASWDVDFLKYDYCYHSPILHGKYLYRRMGLALENCGRDILFSACSWGADETHEWIKETGASMWRSTGDIFDTWDSVKDLVAQQEKLHPYNGVGCFNDMDMLIVGMHGKGNVGLAGCSDVQYQTHYALWAFLGSPLMIGCDIRSMSDETKAILMDKDIIAVNQDPAGRQPYQVLAHPDYPVWAKQMDNGDIVLAYFNLGEHNFNQFVTWADIGIERSSGVKLEVTDLWSKQTLGTFDTGIEFGAVVPHGCRILRCRVVRG
;
A
#
# COMPACT_ATOMS: atom_id res chain seq x y z
N MET A 1 4.46 -5.27 -17.21
CA MET A 1 5.75 -4.51 -16.95
C MET A 1 6.16 -4.71 -15.50
N ILE A 2 7.45 -4.94 -15.21
CA ILE A 2 7.95 -5.09 -13.82
C ILE A 2 7.85 -3.75 -13.10
N LYS A 3 7.15 -3.70 -11.96
CA LYS A 3 7.11 -2.53 -11.09
C LYS A 3 8.41 -2.43 -10.29
N LEU A 4 9.09 -1.31 -10.41
CA LEU A 4 10.35 -1.05 -9.70
C LEU A 4 10.14 -0.51 -8.29
N THR A 5 9.00 0.13 -8.06
CA THR A 5 8.61 0.72 -6.77
C THR A 5 7.19 0.29 -6.38
N PRO A 6 6.84 0.32 -5.08
CA PRO A 6 5.51 -0.03 -4.62
C PRO A 6 4.42 0.82 -5.31
N PRO A 7 3.30 0.23 -5.75
CA PRO A 7 2.18 0.99 -6.29
C PRO A 7 1.60 2.00 -5.29
N MET A 8 1.15 3.15 -5.80
CA MET A 8 0.49 4.19 -5.02
C MET A 8 -0.83 4.57 -5.69
N GLY A 9 -1.88 4.75 -4.88
CA GLY A 9 -3.20 5.07 -5.42
C GLY A 9 -4.25 5.29 -4.34
N TRP A 10 -5.49 5.16 -4.75
CA TRP A 10 -6.68 5.23 -3.92
C TRP A 10 -7.61 4.05 -4.23
N ASN A 11 -8.31 3.53 -3.24
CA ASN A 11 -9.29 2.46 -3.40
C ASN A 11 -10.56 2.79 -2.60
N SER A 12 -11.71 2.44 -3.14
CA SER A 12 -13.02 2.84 -2.63
C SER A 12 -13.48 2.12 -1.35
N TRP A 13 -12.91 0.95 -1.01
CA TRP A 13 -13.49 0.04 -0.02
C TRP A 13 -13.58 0.60 1.39
N ASN A 14 -12.46 1.10 1.91
CA ASN A 14 -12.38 1.44 3.33
C ASN A 14 -13.35 2.54 3.76
N THR A 15 -13.62 3.49 2.87
CA THR A 15 -14.60 4.54 3.16
C THR A 15 -16.00 4.17 2.70
N PHE A 16 -16.16 3.67 1.48
CA PHE A 16 -17.47 3.62 0.84
C PHE A 16 -18.12 2.25 0.86
N GLY A 17 -17.35 1.14 0.99
CA GLY A 17 -17.90 -0.20 0.90
C GLY A 17 -18.73 -0.36 -0.38
N GLU A 18 -20.00 -0.75 -0.23
CA GLU A 18 -20.94 -0.91 -1.35
C GLU A 18 -21.50 0.42 -1.92
N ASN A 19 -21.32 1.55 -1.21
CA ASN A 19 -21.90 2.85 -1.55
C ASN A 19 -21.05 3.60 -2.58
N ILE A 20 -20.83 2.98 -3.71
CA ILE A 20 -20.05 3.53 -4.84
C ILE A 20 -20.94 3.85 -6.02
N ASN A 21 -20.59 4.86 -6.79
CA ASN A 21 -21.23 5.22 -8.06
C ASN A 21 -20.28 6.04 -8.94
N GLU A 22 -20.63 6.15 -10.21
CA GLU A 22 -19.87 6.85 -11.24
C GLU A 22 -19.53 8.29 -10.86
N LYS A 23 -20.51 9.04 -10.32
CA LYS A 23 -20.30 10.43 -9.91
C LYS A 23 -19.21 10.55 -8.85
N MET A 24 -19.27 9.72 -7.82
CA MET A 24 -18.28 9.72 -6.73
C MET A 24 -16.87 9.38 -7.25
N ILE A 25 -16.76 8.44 -8.19
CA ILE A 25 -15.50 8.08 -8.84
C ILE A 25 -14.93 9.25 -9.63
N PHE A 26 -15.77 9.97 -10.39
CA PHE A 26 -15.34 11.15 -11.13
C PHE A 26 -14.87 12.27 -10.21
N GLU A 27 -15.62 12.58 -9.15
CA GLU A 27 -15.22 13.57 -8.14
C GLU A 27 -13.88 13.19 -7.47
N THR A 28 -13.67 11.90 -7.20
CA THR A 28 -12.42 11.40 -6.62
C THR A 28 -11.25 11.55 -7.59
N ALA A 29 -11.46 11.24 -8.87
CA ALA A 29 -10.45 11.43 -9.92
C ALA A 29 -10.05 12.90 -10.09
N ASP A 30 -11.04 13.80 -10.02
CA ASP A 30 -10.80 15.25 -10.06
C ASP A 30 -9.91 15.68 -8.88
N VAL A 31 -10.25 15.26 -7.67
CA VAL A 31 -9.48 15.61 -6.48
C VAL A 31 -8.07 15.02 -6.52
N MET A 32 -7.87 13.77 -6.97
CA MET A 32 -6.53 13.21 -7.13
C MET A 32 -5.65 14.04 -8.05
N ALA A 33 -6.21 14.53 -9.16
CA ALA A 33 -5.50 15.37 -10.12
C ALA A 33 -5.25 16.80 -9.61
N GLU A 34 -6.26 17.43 -9.00
CA GLU A 34 -6.24 18.84 -8.62
C GLU A 34 -5.53 19.11 -7.28
N SER A 35 -5.58 18.16 -6.33
CA SER A 35 -4.92 18.30 -5.03
C SER A 35 -3.40 18.14 -5.09
N GLY A 36 -2.86 17.58 -6.19
CA GLY A 36 -1.46 17.24 -6.37
C GLY A 36 -1.10 15.83 -5.91
N LEU A 37 -2.05 14.99 -5.49
CA LEU A 37 -1.80 13.59 -5.13
C LEU A 37 -1.21 12.81 -6.31
N ARG A 38 -1.79 12.95 -7.52
CA ARG A 38 -1.25 12.36 -8.74
C ARG A 38 0.22 12.72 -8.95
N ASP A 39 0.58 13.99 -8.78
CA ASP A 39 1.93 14.50 -9.00
C ASP A 39 2.92 14.02 -7.92
N LYS A 40 2.42 13.45 -6.81
CA LYS A 40 3.19 12.75 -5.77
C LYS A 40 3.35 11.25 -6.05
N GLY A 41 2.72 10.73 -7.11
CA GLY A 41 2.83 9.33 -7.51
C GLY A 41 1.62 8.45 -7.19
N TYR A 42 0.54 9.00 -6.60
CA TYR A 42 -0.72 8.29 -6.44
C TYR A 42 -1.44 8.21 -7.78
N GLU A 43 -1.06 7.20 -8.58
CA GLU A 43 -1.48 7.11 -9.98
C GLU A 43 -2.70 6.20 -10.20
N TYR A 44 -3.01 5.29 -9.27
CA TYR A 44 -4.12 4.34 -9.43
C TYR A 44 -5.38 4.83 -8.70
N LEU A 45 -6.52 4.82 -9.42
CA LEU A 45 -7.85 4.96 -8.83
C LEU A 45 -8.57 3.62 -9.00
N VAL A 46 -8.86 2.94 -7.89
CA VAL A 46 -9.38 1.57 -7.90
C VAL A 46 -10.81 1.52 -7.33
N ILE A 47 -11.73 0.99 -8.12
CA ILE A 47 -13.07 0.59 -7.65
C ILE A 47 -12.96 -0.81 -7.04
N ASP A 48 -13.35 -0.94 -5.78
CA ASP A 48 -13.39 -2.22 -5.08
C ASP A 48 -14.67 -3.01 -5.37
N ASP A 49 -15.09 -3.94 -4.53
CA ASP A 49 -16.26 -4.81 -4.70
C ASP A 49 -17.58 -4.04 -4.91
N CYS A 50 -18.66 -4.72 -5.24
CA CYS A 50 -20.02 -4.20 -5.39
C CYS A 50 -20.26 -3.30 -6.61
N TRP A 51 -19.43 -3.38 -7.64
CA TRP A 51 -19.58 -2.59 -8.86
C TRP A 51 -20.44 -3.25 -9.94
N SER A 52 -20.58 -4.59 -9.92
CA SER A 52 -21.28 -5.39 -10.93
C SER A 52 -22.71 -5.72 -10.54
N LEU A 53 -23.49 -6.22 -11.47
CA LEU A 53 -24.70 -6.98 -11.21
C LEU A 53 -24.37 -8.31 -10.53
N ARG A 54 -25.38 -8.93 -9.89
CA ARG A 54 -25.25 -10.24 -9.24
C ARG A 54 -25.30 -11.43 -10.20
N GLU A 55 -25.47 -11.17 -11.47
CA GLU A 55 -25.51 -12.18 -12.53
C GLU A 55 -24.62 -11.74 -13.70
N ARG A 56 -24.02 -12.72 -14.38
CA ARG A 56 -23.28 -12.51 -15.61
C ARG A 56 -24.25 -12.41 -16.80
N ASP A 57 -23.80 -11.85 -17.91
CA ASP A 57 -24.55 -11.84 -19.16
C ASP A 57 -24.62 -13.25 -19.82
N GLU A 58 -25.34 -13.35 -20.93
CA GLU A 58 -25.49 -14.58 -21.72
C GLU A 58 -24.17 -15.12 -22.28
N ASN A 59 -23.12 -14.29 -22.33
CA ASN A 59 -21.77 -14.66 -22.77
C ASN A 59 -20.82 -14.97 -21.59
N GLY A 60 -21.36 -15.01 -20.38
CA GLY A 60 -20.61 -15.26 -19.16
C GLY A 60 -19.76 -14.07 -18.67
N ARG A 61 -19.99 -12.86 -19.17
CA ARG A 61 -19.24 -11.64 -18.80
C ARG A 61 -19.81 -10.97 -17.56
N LEU A 62 -18.96 -10.35 -16.79
CA LEU A 62 -19.34 -9.45 -15.71
C LEU A 62 -20.04 -8.20 -16.29
N VAL A 63 -21.11 -7.76 -15.66
CA VAL A 63 -21.92 -6.62 -16.11
C VAL A 63 -21.87 -5.52 -15.05
N PRO A 64 -21.41 -4.30 -15.40
CA PRO A 64 -21.49 -3.16 -14.48
C PRO A 64 -22.94 -2.90 -14.07
N ASP A 65 -23.16 -2.55 -12.80
CA ASP A 65 -24.49 -2.16 -12.31
C ASP A 65 -24.92 -0.83 -12.98
N PRO A 66 -25.98 -0.82 -13.81
CA PRO A 66 -26.37 0.37 -14.57
C PRO A 66 -26.94 1.48 -13.68
N GLU A 67 -27.38 1.19 -12.44
CA GLU A 67 -27.82 2.21 -11.50
C GLU A 67 -26.62 2.95 -10.89
N LYS A 68 -25.51 2.25 -10.68
CA LYS A 68 -24.26 2.82 -10.16
C LYS A 68 -23.38 3.42 -11.26
N PHE A 69 -23.30 2.78 -12.41
CA PHE A 69 -22.41 3.10 -13.53
C PHE A 69 -23.17 3.15 -14.86
N PRO A 70 -24.05 4.15 -15.06
CA PRO A 70 -24.97 4.21 -16.20
C PRO A 70 -24.29 4.29 -17.57
N HIS A 71 -23.02 4.76 -17.63
CA HIS A 71 -22.26 4.83 -18.86
C HIS A 71 -21.28 3.66 -19.05
N GLY A 72 -21.26 2.69 -18.09
CA GLY A 72 -20.39 1.52 -18.10
C GLY A 72 -18.94 1.82 -17.75
N MET A 73 -18.16 0.75 -17.51
CA MET A 73 -16.79 0.87 -17.00
C MET A 73 -15.80 1.48 -17.99
N LYS A 74 -16.02 1.31 -19.30
CA LYS A 74 -15.17 1.95 -20.31
C LYS A 74 -15.23 3.48 -20.22
N ALA A 75 -16.43 4.05 -20.02
CA ALA A 75 -16.57 5.49 -19.85
C ALA A 75 -15.93 5.99 -18.55
N VAL A 76 -16.00 5.19 -17.47
CA VAL A 76 -15.31 5.48 -16.21
C VAL A 76 -13.79 5.48 -16.42
N ALA A 77 -13.25 4.45 -17.08
CA ALA A 77 -11.84 4.36 -17.39
C ALA A 77 -11.36 5.55 -18.22
N ASP A 78 -12.10 5.93 -19.28
CA ASP A 78 -11.78 7.07 -20.13
C ASP A 78 -11.73 8.39 -19.34
N TYR A 79 -12.66 8.58 -18.41
CA TYR A 79 -12.66 9.76 -17.54
C TYR A 79 -11.44 9.77 -16.62
N VAL A 80 -11.14 8.67 -15.95
CA VAL A 80 -9.97 8.53 -15.06
C VAL A 80 -8.68 8.78 -15.83
N HIS A 81 -8.55 8.20 -17.03
CA HIS A 81 -7.41 8.43 -17.91
C HIS A 81 -7.28 9.88 -18.36
N SER A 82 -8.41 10.57 -18.60
CA SER A 82 -8.41 12.00 -18.96
C SER A 82 -7.79 12.89 -17.88
N LYS A 83 -7.77 12.41 -16.61
CA LYS A 83 -7.12 13.09 -15.48
C LYS A 83 -5.64 12.70 -15.31
N GLY A 84 -5.10 11.88 -16.22
CA GLY A 84 -3.73 11.37 -16.14
C GLY A 84 -3.53 10.31 -15.05
N LEU A 85 -4.60 9.63 -14.64
CA LEU A 85 -4.61 8.55 -13.67
C LEU A 85 -4.76 7.20 -14.39
N LYS A 86 -4.56 6.10 -13.65
CA LYS A 86 -4.79 4.72 -14.09
C LYS A 86 -6.02 4.16 -13.39
N PHE A 87 -6.81 3.40 -14.14
CA PHE A 87 -8.07 2.86 -13.66
C PHE A 87 -7.92 1.42 -13.14
N GLY A 88 -8.42 1.15 -11.95
CA GLY A 88 -8.39 -0.17 -11.34
C GLY A 88 -9.77 -0.71 -11.00
N MET A 89 -9.86 -2.04 -11.01
CA MET A 89 -11.07 -2.77 -10.67
C MET A 89 -10.79 -3.93 -9.71
N TYR A 90 -11.85 -4.59 -9.27
CA TYR A 90 -11.84 -5.68 -8.31
C TYR A 90 -12.53 -6.92 -8.88
N SER A 91 -12.01 -8.09 -8.54
CA SER A 91 -12.67 -9.38 -8.67
C SER A 91 -12.15 -10.36 -7.60
N CYS A 92 -12.49 -11.64 -7.70
CA CYS A 92 -12.17 -12.64 -6.69
C CYS A 92 -11.83 -13.99 -7.33
N ALA A 93 -10.92 -14.74 -6.72
CA ALA A 93 -10.49 -16.07 -7.12
C ALA A 93 -11.53 -17.18 -6.84
N GLY A 94 -12.56 -16.87 -6.07
CA GLY A 94 -13.66 -17.78 -5.78
C GLY A 94 -14.85 -17.64 -6.72
N ASN A 95 -15.90 -18.41 -6.43
CA ASN A 95 -17.17 -18.34 -7.16
C ASN A 95 -17.89 -17.01 -6.95
N MET A 96 -17.70 -16.39 -5.78
CA MET A 96 -18.29 -15.12 -5.40
C MET A 96 -17.22 -14.21 -4.80
N THR A 97 -17.44 -12.90 -4.92
CA THR A 97 -16.71 -11.87 -4.20
C THR A 97 -17.08 -11.87 -2.72
N CYS A 98 -16.33 -11.14 -1.88
CA CYS A 98 -16.61 -11.06 -0.44
C CYS A 98 -18.02 -10.54 -0.14
N ALA A 99 -18.57 -9.66 -0.98
CA ALA A 99 -19.94 -9.14 -0.88
C ALA A 99 -21.00 -10.00 -1.63
N GLY A 100 -20.63 -11.17 -2.17
CA GLY A 100 -21.53 -12.12 -2.81
C GLY A 100 -21.93 -11.76 -4.25
N TYR A 101 -21.07 -11.03 -4.95
CA TYR A 101 -21.18 -10.81 -6.41
C TYR A 101 -20.43 -11.92 -7.18
N PRO A 102 -20.63 -12.06 -8.50
CA PRO A 102 -19.93 -13.08 -9.28
C PRO A 102 -18.39 -12.92 -9.19
N GLY A 103 -17.70 -13.96 -8.74
CA GLY A 103 -16.23 -14.04 -8.79
C GLY A 103 -15.73 -14.57 -10.13
N SER A 104 -14.42 -14.62 -10.33
CA SER A 104 -13.81 -15.00 -11.61
C SER A 104 -13.44 -16.48 -11.71
N TYR A 105 -13.73 -17.31 -10.71
CA TYR A 105 -13.43 -18.75 -10.78
C TYR A 105 -14.04 -19.38 -12.03
N GLU A 106 -13.19 -20.06 -12.84
CA GLU A 106 -13.51 -20.65 -14.16
C GLU A 106 -13.93 -19.64 -15.26
N HIS A 107 -13.81 -18.32 -14.98
CA HIS A 107 -14.07 -17.24 -15.94
C HIS A 107 -12.85 -16.31 -16.12
N GLU A 108 -11.67 -16.68 -15.61
CA GLU A 108 -10.50 -15.79 -15.51
C GLU A 108 -10.14 -15.18 -16.87
N PHE A 109 -10.17 -15.94 -17.96
CA PHE A 109 -9.82 -15.44 -19.30
C PHE A 109 -10.88 -14.49 -19.86
N VAL A 110 -12.17 -14.82 -19.71
CA VAL A 110 -13.29 -13.95 -20.14
C VAL A 110 -13.28 -12.65 -19.36
N ASP A 111 -13.01 -12.70 -18.05
CA ASP A 111 -12.95 -11.53 -17.21
C ASP A 111 -11.73 -10.66 -17.53
N ALA A 112 -10.56 -11.26 -17.73
CA ALA A 112 -9.35 -10.52 -18.14
C ALA A 112 -9.54 -9.81 -19.50
N GLU A 113 -10.15 -10.49 -20.49
CA GLU A 113 -10.51 -9.88 -21.78
C GLU A 113 -11.52 -8.73 -21.59
N THR A 114 -12.49 -8.90 -20.69
CA THR A 114 -13.50 -7.89 -20.36
C THR A 114 -12.85 -6.66 -19.74
N PHE A 115 -11.97 -6.84 -18.74
CA PHE A 115 -11.21 -5.75 -18.12
C PHE A 115 -10.29 -5.06 -19.14
N ALA A 116 -9.62 -5.82 -19.99
CA ALA A 116 -8.81 -5.23 -21.07
C ALA A 116 -9.65 -4.40 -22.05
N SER A 117 -10.87 -4.84 -22.39
CA SER A 117 -11.80 -4.10 -23.26
C SER A 117 -12.30 -2.77 -22.67
N TRP A 118 -12.28 -2.65 -21.35
CA TRP A 118 -12.62 -1.42 -20.62
C TRP A 118 -11.41 -0.54 -20.30
N ASP A 119 -10.23 -0.91 -20.80
CA ASP A 119 -8.98 -0.20 -20.53
C ASP A 119 -8.58 -0.16 -19.05
N VAL A 120 -8.84 -1.24 -18.30
CA VAL A 120 -8.41 -1.39 -16.91
C VAL A 120 -6.88 -1.52 -16.84
N ASP A 121 -6.24 -0.88 -15.84
CA ASP A 121 -4.80 -0.87 -15.61
C ASP A 121 -4.37 -1.61 -14.33
N PHE A 122 -5.32 -1.96 -13.46
CA PHE A 122 -5.06 -2.57 -12.17
C PHE A 122 -6.22 -3.51 -11.79
N LEU A 123 -5.92 -4.71 -11.35
CA LEU A 123 -6.90 -5.66 -10.84
C LEU A 123 -6.55 -6.06 -9.41
N LYS A 124 -7.40 -5.69 -8.42
CA LYS A 124 -7.41 -6.30 -7.09
C LYS A 124 -8.17 -7.62 -7.18
N TYR A 125 -7.54 -8.70 -6.76
CA TYR A 125 -8.06 -10.05 -6.89
C TYR A 125 -8.09 -10.75 -5.55
N ASP A 126 -9.28 -10.89 -4.99
CA ASP A 126 -9.53 -11.37 -3.63
C ASP A 126 -9.61 -12.90 -3.54
N TYR A 127 -9.84 -13.44 -2.33
CA TYR A 127 -9.78 -14.87 -2.06
C TYR A 127 -11.04 -15.44 -1.41
N CYS A 128 -12.15 -14.67 -1.32
CA CYS A 128 -13.42 -15.08 -0.76
C CYS A 128 -14.03 -16.23 -1.56
N TYR A 129 -14.78 -17.10 -0.91
CA TYR A 129 -15.53 -18.21 -1.51
C TYR A 129 -14.73 -19.07 -2.50
N HIS A 130 -13.43 -19.17 -2.30
CA HIS A 130 -12.57 -20.05 -3.10
C HIS A 130 -12.83 -21.53 -2.80
N SER A 131 -12.48 -22.40 -3.73
CA SER A 131 -12.59 -23.85 -3.54
C SER A 131 -11.64 -24.33 -2.42
N PRO A 132 -12.15 -25.02 -1.39
CA PRO A 132 -11.31 -25.48 -0.27
C PRO A 132 -10.34 -26.62 -0.66
N ILE A 133 -10.49 -27.19 -1.86
CA ILE A 133 -9.61 -28.25 -2.36
C ILE A 133 -8.53 -27.75 -3.33
N LEU A 134 -8.57 -26.47 -3.68
CA LEU A 134 -7.59 -25.85 -4.58
C LEU A 134 -6.73 -24.88 -3.79
N HIS A 135 -5.43 -25.07 -3.94
CA HIS A 135 -4.43 -24.18 -3.34
C HIS A 135 -4.41 -22.83 -4.06
N GLY A 136 -4.26 -21.74 -3.32
CA GLY A 136 -4.24 -20.36 -3.83
C GLY A 136 -3.27 -20.15 -5.00
N LYS A 137 -2.09 -20.77 -4.97
CA LYS A 137 -1.12 -20.71 -6.06
C LYS A 137 -1.75 -21.00 -7.43
N TYR A 138 -2.61 -22.01 -7.52
CA TYR A 138 -3.25 -22.38 -8.80
C TYR A 138 -4.28 -21.36 -9.23
N LEU A 139 -5.08 -20.86 -8.28
CA LEU A 139 -6.13 -19.88 -8.57
C LEU A 139 -5.54 -18.54 -9.02
N TYR A 140 -4.52 -18.05 -8.31
CA TYR A 140 -3.84 -16.81 -8.69
C TYR A 140 -3.03 -16.96 -9.98
N ARG A 141 -2.38 -18.13 -10.21
CA ARG A 141 -1.67 -18.37 -11.48
C ARG A 141 -2.61 -18.41 -12.68
N ARG A 142 -3.83 -18.94 -12.55
CA ARG A 142 -4.84 -18.92 -13.62
C ARG A 142 -5.20 -17.50 -14.03
N MET A 143 -5.51 -16.61 -13.05
CA MET A 143 -5.75 -15.20 -13.36
C MET A 143 -4.50 -14.52 -13.91
N GLY A 144 -3.31 -14.79 -13.37
CA GLY A 144 -2.07 -14.24 -13.91
C GLY A 144 -1.85 -14.60 -15.37
N LEU A 145 -2.10 -15.86 -15.74
CA LEU A 145 -2.06 -16.31 -17.16
C LEU A 145 -3.11 -15.61 -18.03
N ALA A 146 -4.32 -15.39 -17.50
CA ALA A 146 -5.37 -14.69 -18.22
C ALA A 146 -4.97 -13.23 -18.49
N LEU A 147 -4.41 -12.55 -17.48
CA LEU A 147 -3.91 -11.17 -17.61
C LEU A 147 -2.70 -11.06 -18.55
N GLU A 148 -1.79 -12.05 -18.54
CA GLU A 148 -0.65 -12.12 -19.48
C GLU A 148 -1.12 -12.20 -20.95
N ASN A 149 -2.32 -12.75 -21.21
CA ASN A 149 -2.84 -13.00 -22.55
C ASN A 149 -4.00 -12.10 -22.98
N CYS A 150 -4.47 -11.19 -22.15
CA CYS A 150 -5.62 -10.33 -22.47
C CYS A 150 -5.31 -9.15 -23.42
N GLY A 151 -4.04 -8.98 -23.79
CA GLY A 151 -3.61 -7.93 -24.72
C GLY A 151 -3.39 -6.55 -24.07
N ARG A 152 -3.51 -6.44 -22.75
CA ARG A 152 -3.28 -5.20 -21.99
C ARG A 152 -2.38 -5.45 -20.78
N ASP A 153 -1.54 -4.48 -20.44
CA ASP A 153 -0.69 -4.53 -19.25
C ASP A 153 -1.52 -4.10 -18.03
N ILE A 154 -2.01 -5.06 -17.26
CA ILE A 154 -2.83 -4.86 -16.06
C ILE A 154 -2.01 -5.23 -14.84
N LEU A 155 -1.81 -4.29 -13.90
CA LEU A 155 -1.17 -4.58 -12.62
C LEU A 155 -2.01 -5.59 -11.84
N PHE A 156 -1.41 -6.71 -11.48
CA PHE A 156 -2.08 -7.74 -10.72
C PHE A 156 -1.80 -7.60 -9.22
N SER A 157 -2.83 -7.23 -8.45
CA SER A 157 -2.80 -7.11 -7.00
C SER A 157 -3.50 -8.30 -6.37
N ALA A 158 -2.72 -9.22 -5.84
CA ALA A 158 -3.24 -10.43 -5.19
C ALA A 158 -3.67 -10.14 -3.74
N CYS A 159 -4.88 -10.55 -3.35
CA CYS A 159 -5.45 -10.26 -2.04
C CYS A 159 -5.88 -11.57 -1.34
N SER A 160 -4.91 -12.38 -0.94
CA SER A 160 -5.12 -13.68 -0.28
C SER A 160 -4.96 -13.64 1.24
N TRP A 161 -4.74 -12.46 1.83
CA TRP A 161 -4.59 -12.25 3.29
C TRP A 161 -3.46 -13.08 3.93
N GLY A 162 -2.47 -13.54 3.14
CA GLY A 162 -1.41 -14.43 3.61
C GLY A 162 -1.80 -15.91 3.67
N ALA A 163 -3.04 -16.27 3.26
CA ALA A 163 -3.48 -17.67 3.22
C ALA A 163 -2.59 -18.54 2.33
N ASP A 164 -2.57 -19.84 2.63
CA ASP A 164 -1.79 -20.84 1.87
C ASP A 164 -0.29 -20.48 1.76
N GLU A 165 0.27 -19.76 2.75
CA GLU A 165 1.66 -19.30 2.72
C GLU A 165 2.00 -18.49 1.46
N THR A 166 1.12 -17.54 1.11
CA THR A 166 1.17 -16.72 -0.11
C THR A 166 2.56 -16.20 -0.45
N HIS A 167 3.33 -15.80 0.55
CA HIS A 167 4.68 -15.27 0.39
C HIS A 167 5.65 -16.21 -0.33
N GLU A 168 5.44 -17.55 -0.24
CA GLU A 168 6.33 -18.52 -0.85
C GLU A 168 6.13 -18.69 -2.37
N TRP A 169 4.93 -18.43 -2.87
CA TRP A 169 4.58 -18.74 -4.26
C TRP A 169 4.07 -17.56 -5.11
N ILE A 170 3.72 -16.45 -4.49
CA ILE A 170 3.00 -15.38 -5.19
C ILE A 170 3.77 -14.78 -6.37
N LYS A 171 5.10 -14.68 -6.28
CA LYS A 171 5.96 -14.16 -7.36
C LYS A 171 5.86 -14.96 -8.66
N GLU A 172 5.49 -16.24 -8.58
CA GLU A 172 5.34 -17.12 -9.74
C GLU A 172 4.00 -16.94 -10.46
N THR A 173 3.08 -16.16 -9.89
CA THR A 173 1.72 -15.98 -10.44
C THR A 173 1.60 -14.80 -11.40
N GLY A 174 2.61 -13.93 -11.47
CA GLY A 174 2.55 -12.66 -12.21
C GLY A 174 2.06 -11.49 -11.38
N ALA A 175 1.77 -11.68 -10.08
CA ALA A 175 1.35 -10.60 -9.20
C ALA A 175 2.46 -9.56 -9.00
N SER A 176 2.09 -8.28 -8.99
CA SER A 176 2.99 -7.14 -8.74
C SER A 176 2.96 -6.67 -7.29
N MET A 177 1.93 -7.04 -6.55
CA MET A 177 1.77 -6.84 -5.11
C MET A 177 0.86 -7.90 -4.52
N TRP A 178 0.98 -8.13 -3.21
CA TRP A 178 0.23 -9.21 -2.54
C TRP A 178 -0.08 -8.87 -1.08
N ARG A 179 -1.35 -8.99 -0.71
CA ARG A 179 -1.83 -8.83 0.66
C ARG A 179 -1.27 -9.96 1.53
N SER A 180 -0.55 -9.58 2.55
CA SER A 180 0.13 -10.52 3.45
C SER A 180 -0.60 -10.77 4.76
N THR A 181 -1.59 -9.96 5.08
CA THR A 181 -2.32 -9.95 6.35
C THR A 181 -3.81 -9.84 6.12
N GLY A 182 -4.60 -10.06 7.18
CA GLY A 182 -6.02 -9.71 7.23
C GLY A 182 -6.27 -8.21 6.99
N ASP A 183 -7.54 -7.83 7.00
CA ASP A 183 -7.95 -6.45 6.72
C ASP A 183 -7.62 -5.50 7.86
N ILE A 184 -7.22 -4.28 7.49
CA ILE A 184 -6.98 -3.19 8.42
C ILE A 184 -8.30 -2.54 8.84
N PHE A 185 -8.38 -2.17 10.12
CA PHE A 185 -9.44 -1.33 10.66
C PHE A 185 -8.86 -0.02 11.19
N ASP A 186 -9.67 1.03 11.24
CA ASP A 186 -9.23 2.35 11.71
C ASP A 186 -9.10 2.38 13.23
N THR A 187 -8.06 1.67 13.72
CA THR A 187 -7.63 1.64 15.12
C THR A 187 -6.12 1.44 15.22
N TRP A 188 -5.51 1.96 16.26
CA TRP A 188 -4.08 1.77 16.51
C TRP A 188 -3.69 0.30 16.73
N ASP A 189 -4.55 -0.47 17.39
CA ASP A 189 -4.30 -1.90 17.61
C ASP A 189 -4.25 -2.68 16.31
N SER A 190 -5.12 -2.35 15.34
CA SER A 190 -5.06 -2.95 14.00
C SER A 190 -3.74 -2.64 13.30
N VAL A 191 -3.26 -1.39 13.36
CA VAL A 191 -1.96 -1.00 12.79
C VAL A 191 -0.82 -1.82 13.42
N LYS A 192 -0.78 -1.93 14.76
CA LYS A 192 0.25 -2.69 15.47
C LYS A 192 0.23 -4.18 15.11
N ASP A 193 -0.97 -4.77 15.03
CA ASP A 193 -1.14 -6.18 14.69
C ASP A 193 -0.60 -6.50 13.30
N LEU A 194 -0.93 -5.69 12.30
CA LEU A 194 -0.43 -5.87 10.94
C LEU A 194 1.10 -5.72 10.85
N VAL A 195 1.67 -4.75 11.57
CA VAL A 195 3.12 -4.53 11.63
C VAL A 195 3.84 -5.71 12.29
N ALA A 196 3.30 -6.23 13.39
CA ALA A 196 3.90 -7.37 14.10
C ALA A 196 4.01 -8.63 13.22
N GLN A 197 3.11 -8.79 12.26
CA GLN A 197 3.14 -9.91 11.31
C GLN A 197 4.25 -9.78 10.26
N GLN A 198 4.87 -8.60 10.07
CA GLN A 198 5.84 -8.35 9.00
C GLN A 198 7.24 -8.89 9.28
N GLU A 199 7.59 -9.19 10.52
CA GLU A 199 8.95 -9.63 10.87
C GLU A 199 9.45 -10.81 10.03
N LYS A 200 8.56 -11.77 9.73
CA LYS A 200 8.88 -12.95 8.92
C LYS A 200 8.70 -12.75 7.42
N LEU A 201 7.99 -11.69 7.01
CA LEU A 201 7.57 -11.48 5.63
C LEU A 201 8.49 -10.54 4.85
N HIS A 202 9.30 -9.72 5.54
CA HIS A 202 10.19 -8.76 4.88
C HIS A 202 11.16 -9.40 3.85
N PRO A 203 11.67 -10.64 3.98
CA PRO A 203 12.56 -11.22 2.97
C PRO A 203 11.86 -11.50 1.62
N TYR A 204 10.53 -11.58 1.63
CA TYR A 204 9.72 -11.89 0.45
C TYR A 204 9.24 -10.65 -0.29
N ASN A 205 9.38 -9.47 0.33
CA ASN A 205 9.06 -8.18 -0.28
C ASN A 205 10.17 -7.71 -1.23
N GLY A 206 9.86 -7.00 -2.29
CA GLY A 206 10.86 -6.38 -3.16
C GLY A 206 10.38 -6.08 -4.56
N VAL A 207 11.33 -5.63 -5.38
CA VAL A 207 11.11 -5.22 -6.77
C VAL A 207 10.33 -6.27 -7.54
N GLY A 208 9.27 -5.84 -8.21
CA GLY A 208 8.42 -6.65 -9.07
C GLY A 208 7.24 -7.34 -8.36
N CYS A 209 7.30 -7.50 -7.03
CA CYS A 209 6.18 -8.08 -6.28
C CYS A 209 6.25 -7.62 -4.82
N PHE A 210 5.52 -6.56 -4.49
CA PHE A 210 5.57 -5.89 -3.21
C PHE A 210 4.61 -6.49 -2.19
N ASN A 211 5.08 -6.65 -0.96
CA ASN A 211 4.24 -7.03 0.18
C ASN A 211 3.29 -5.89 0.54
N ASP A 212 2.01 -6.14 0.43
CA ASP A 212 0.93 -5.20 0.73
C ASP A 212 0.39 -5.46 2.13
N MET A 213 0.62 -4.50 3.02
CA MET A 213 0.16 -4.53 4.41
C MET A 213 -1.27 -3.99 4.57
N ASP A 214 -2.02 -3.91 3.49
CA ASP A 214 -3.33 -3.31 3.34
C ASP A 214 -3.31 -1.77 3.18
N MET A 215 -4.46 -1.19 2.98
CA MET A 215 -4.67 0.21 2.66
C MET A 215 -4.31 1.14 3.80
N LEU A 216 -4.03 2.40 3.45
CA LEU A 216 -3.82 3.46 4.41
C LEU A 216 -5.16 3.92 5.01
N ILE A 217 -5.25 3.90 6.34
CA ILE A 217 -6.39 4.46 7.09
C ILE A 217 -6.20 5.94 7.45
N VAL A 218 -5.11 6.55 7.00
CA VAL A 218 -4.79 7.97 7.25
C VAL A 218 -5.94 8.86 6.83
N GLY A 219 -6.45 9.68 7.76
CA GLY A 219 -7.53 10.62 7.51
C GLY A 219 -8.95 10.06 7.60
N MET A 220 -9.13 8.80 8.02
CA MET A 220 -10.47 8.22 8.20
C MET A 220 -11.19 8.76 9.42
N HIS A 221 -10.49 8.96 10.55
CA HIS A 221 -11.03 9.51 11.80
C HIS A 221 -12.31 8.79 12.28
N GLY A 222 -12.29 7.45 12.26
CA GLY A 222 -13.41 6.60 12.68
C GLY A 222 -14.59 6.55 11.72
N LYS A 223 -14.44 7.09 10.51
CA LYS A 223 -15.51 7.15 9.50
C LYS A 223 -15.34 6.06 8.44
N GLY A 224 -16.44 5.79 7.73
CA GLY A 224 -16.45 4.86 6.60
C GLY A 224 -16.65 3.40 6.99
N ASN A 225 -16.46 2.51 6.01
CA ASN A 225 -16.80 1.09 6.11
C ASN A 225 -15.91 0.32 7.12
N VAL A 226 -14.62 0.69 7.21
CA VAL A 226 -13.70 0.11 8.21
C VAL A 226 -13.43 1.05 9.40
N GLY A 227 -14.17 2.16 9.47
CA GLY A 227 -14.10 3.11 10.57
C GLY A 227 -14.60 2.49 11.88
N LEU A 228 -13.83 2.66 12.96
CA LEU A 228 -14.17 2.23 14.32
C LEU A 228 -13.92 3.40 15.29
N ALA A 229 -12.96 3.26 16.20
CA ALA A 229 -12.60 4.31 17.14
C ALA A 229 -11.87 5.50 16.48
N GLY A 230 -11.23 5.25 15.35
CA GLY A 230 -10.33 6.20 14.69
C GLY A 230 -8.95 6.25 15.32
N CYS A 231 -7.97 6.71 14.55
CA CYS A 231 -6.63 7.02 15.04
C CYS A 231 -6.46 8.53 15.22
N SER A 232 -5.52 8.94 16.07
CA SER A 232 -5.06 10.33 16.16
C SER A 232 -4.12 10.66 14.99
N ASP A 233 -3.87 11.95 14.73
CA ASP A 233 -2.95 12.37 13.66
C ASP A 233 -1.52 11.87 13.90
N VAL A 234 -1.08 11.74 15.15
CA VAL A 234 0.21 11.13 15.51
C VAL A 234 0.25 9.66 15.10
N GLN A 235 -0.82 8.91 15.35
CA GLN A 235 -0.93 7.51 14.95
C GLN A 235 -1.01 7.36 13.43
N TYR A 236 -1.74 8.24 12.73
CA TYR A 236 -1.77 8.25 11.26
C TYR A 236 -0.41 8.56 10.65
N GLN A 237 0.33 9.53 11.22
CA GLN A 237 1.68 9.84 10.78
C GLN A 237 2.62 8.64 10.94
N THR A 238 2.52 7.94 12.06
CA THR A 238 3.32 6.74 12.34
C THR A 238 2.91 5.56 11.46
N HIS A 239 1.61 5.34 11.26
CA HIS A 239 1.08 4.35 10.32
C HIS A 239 1.62 4.57 8.90
N TYR A 240 1.53 5.81 8.40
CA TYR A 240 2.06 6.17 7.08
C TYR A 240 3.57 5.90 6.96
N ALA A 241 4.33 6.32 7.99
CA ALA A 241 5.77 6.09 8.03
C ALA A 241 6.13 4.59 8.05
N LEU A 242 5.40 3.76 8.80
CA LEU A 242 5.58 2.31 8.85
C LEU A 242 5.36 1.68 7.47
N TRP A 243 4.24 1.97 6.79
CA TRP A 243 3.96 1.47 5.42
C TRP A 243 5.04 1.91 4.43
N ALA A 244 5.39 3.19 4.46
CA ALA A 244 6.43 3.72 3.58
C ALA A 244 7.80 3.07 3.83
N PHE A 245 8.19 2.92 5.09
CA PHE A 245 9.50 2.39 5.46
C PHE A 245 9.63 0.89 5.16
N LEU A 246 8.57 0.12 5.42
CA LEU A 246 8.49 -1.32 5.14
C LEU A 246 8.28 -1.63 3.65
N GLY A 247 8.12 -0.61 2.79
CA GLY A 247 7.99 -0.77 1.34
C GLY A 247 6.65 -1.36 0.90
N SER A 248 5.59 -1.15 1.69
CA SER A 248 4.23 -1.51 1.30
C SER A 248 3.70 -0.57 0.22
N PRO A 249 2.81 -1.02 -0.68
CA PRO A 249 1.99 -0.14 -1.50
C PRO A 249 1.29 0.94 -0.67
N LEU A 250 1.18 2.15 -1.20
CA LEU A 250 0.53 3.27 -0.53
C LEU A 250 -0.85 3.51 -1.17
N MET A 251 -1.84 2.72 -0.77
CA MET A 251 -3.21 2.79 -1.27
C MET A 251 -4.09 3.53 -0.27
N ILE A 252 -4.51 4.76 -0.60
CA ILE A 252 -5.33 5.61 0.28
C ILE A 252 -6.74 5.04 0.40
N GLY A 253 -7.25 4.94 1.64
CA GLY A 253 -8.59 4.42 1.94
C GLY A 253 -9.60 5.48 2.40
N CYS A 254 -9.18 6.70 2.74
CA CYS A 254 -10.08 7.76 3.18
C CYS A 254 -10.83 8.46 2.03
N ASP A 255 -11.91 9.19 2.35
CA ASP A 255 -12.55 10.10 1.39
C ASP A 255 -11.69 11.34 1.16
N ILE A 256 -10.90 11.29 0.09
CA ILE A 256 -9.96 12.37 -0.27
C ILE A 256 -10.64 13.68 -0.68
N ARG A 257 -11.95 13.67 -0.96
CA ARG A 257 -12.73 14.87 -1.32
C ARG A 257 -12.92 15.81 -0.12
N SER A 258 -12.69 15.30 1.08
CA SER A 258 -12.85 16.05 2.35
C SER A 258 -11.64 15.94 3.28
N MET A 259 -10.44 15.73 2.72
CA MET A 259 -9.20 15.65 3.51
C MET A 259 -8.94 16.94 4.31
N SER A 260 -8.52 16.79 5.57
CA SER A 260 -7.93 17.89 6.34
C SER A 260 -6.53 18.26 5.83
N ASP A 261 -6.04 19.43 6.22
CA ASP A 261 -4.68 19.86 5.89
C ASP A 261 -3.63 18.93 6.53
N GLU A 262 -3.89 18.39 7.73
CA GLU A 262 -3.05 17.44 8.43
C GLU A 262 -2.96 16.11 7.65
N THR A 263 -4.11 15.57 7.23
CA THR A 263 -4.16 14.37 6.38
C THR A 263 -3.37 14.57 5.10
N LYS A 264 -3.58 15.71 4.44
CA LYS A 264 -2.87 16.06 3.22
C LYS A 264 -1.37 16.19 3.44
N ALA A 265 -0.93 16.82 4.53
CA ALA A 265 0.48 16.95 4.87
C ALA A 265 1.17 15.59 5.08
N ILE A 266 0.48 14.61 5.70
CA ILE A 266 1.00 13.26 5.88
C ILE A 266 1.11 12.55 4.53
N LEU A 267 0.02 12.46 3.77
CA LEU A 267 -0.05 11.69 2.53
C LEU A 267 0.85 12.24 1.41
N MET A 268 1.16 13.52 1.44
CA MET A 268 1.94 14.19 0.40
C MET A 268 3.39 14.51 0.80
N ASP A 269 3.87 14.01 1.94
CA ASP A 269 5.24 14.24 2.37
C ASP A 269 6.23 13.59 1.40
N LYS A 270 6.94 14.44 0.64
CA LYS A 270 7.84 14.01 -0.43
C LYS A 270 9.02 13.15 0.06
N ASP A 271 9.51 13.40 1.28
CA ASP A 271 10.70 12.74 1.80
C ASP A 271 10.34 11.34 2.32
N ILE A 272 9.16 11.18 2.93
CA ILE A 272 8.63 9.87 3.33
C ILE A 272 8.22 9.05 2.08
N ILE A 273 7.57 9.67 1.09
CA ILE A 273 7.30 9.02 -0.21
C ILE A 273 8.62 8.54 -0.84
N ALA A 274 9.67 9.35 -0.83
CA ALA A 274 10.97 8.95 -1.40
C ALA A 274 11.60 7.74 -0.71
N VAL A 275 11.33 7.52 0.59
CA VAL A 275 11.76 6.30 1.31
C VAL A 275 11.03 5.07 0.80
N ASN A 276 9.72 5.19 0.52
CA ASN A 276 8.91 4.12 -0.06
C ASN A 276 9.29 3.84 -1.51
N GLN A 277 9.48 4.89 -2.29
CA GLN A 277 9.70 4.85 -3.74
C GLN A 277 11.19 4.72 -4.13
N ASP A 278 12.03 4.26 -3.21
CA ASP A 278 13.44 4.00 -3.51
C ASP A 278 13.59 2.84 -4.52
N PRO A 279 14.24 3.08 -5.68
CA PRO A 279 14.29 2.10 -6.77
C PRO A 279 15.10 0.84 -6.45
N ALA A 280 15.97 0.87 -5.43
CA ALA A 280 16.67 -0.32 -4.99
C ALA A 280 15.74 -1.37 -4.37
N GLY A 281 14.55 -0.96 -3.91
CA GLY A 281 13.55 -1.85 -3.31
C GLY A 281 14.06 -2.63 -2.10
N ARG A 282 15.13 -2.15 -1.45
CA ARG A 282 15.72 -2.85 -0.31
C ARG A 282 14.78 -2.81 0.89
N GLN A 283 14.72 -3.96 1.58
CA GLN A 283 13.95 -4.04 2.81
C GLN A 283 14.75 -3.51 3.99
N PRO A 284 14.09 -2.89 4.98
CA PRO A 284 14.75 -2.48 6.20
C PRO A 284 15.14 -3.69 7.05
N TYR A 285 16.11 -3.51 7.93
CA TYR A 285 16.46 -4.47 8.96
C TYR A 285 16.37 -3.82 10.35
N GLN A 286 16.07 -4.63 11.35
CA GLN A 286 15.93 -4.15 12.72
C GLN A 286 17.32 -3.99 13.36
N VAL A 287 17.63 -2.75 13.78
CA VAL A 287 18.88 -2.39 14.44
C VAL A 287 18.79 -2.61 15.95
N LEU A 288 17.68 -2.16 16.54
CA LEU A 288 17.37 -2.40 17.94
C LEU A 288 16.04 -3.12 18.04
N ALA A 289 16.06 -4.36 18.49
CA ALA A 289 14.87 -5.19 18.67
C ALA A 289 14.22 -4.86 20.02
N HIS A 290 13.02 -4.27 19.96
CA HIS A 290 12.18 -4.06 21.14
C HIS A 290 10.71 -4.09 20.71
N PRO A 291 9.81 -4.76 21.44
CA PRO A 291 8.42 -4.88 21.01
C PRO A 291 7.71 -3.51 20.90
N ASP A 292 8.02 -2.59 21.82
CA ASP A 292 7.35 -1.27 21.86
C ASP A 292 8.20 -0.14 21.28
N TYR A 293 9.53 -0.31 21.16
CA TYR A 293 10.46 0.77 20.82
C TYR A 293 11.50 0.34 19.78
N PRO A 294 11.10 -0.31 18.67
CA PRO A 294 12.03 -0.78 17.66
C PRO A 294 12.70 0.36 16.91
N VAL A 295 13.98 0.14 16.55
CA VAL A 295 14.69 0.98 15.58
C VAL A 295 15.09 0.14 14.39
N TRP A 296 14.85 0.67 13.22
CA TRP A 296 15.11 0.03 11.94
C TRP A 296 16.06 0.88 11.10
N ALA A 297 16.82 0.24 10.20
CA ALA A 297 17.64 0.90 9.20
C ALA A 297 17.30 0.40 7.80
N LYS A 298 17.31 1.31 6.83
CA LYS A 298 17.12 1.02 5.41
C LYS A 298 18.23 1.72 4.61
N GLN A 299 18.94 0.96 3.78
CA GLN A 299 19.91 1.51 2.86
C GLN A 299 19.20 1.93 1.56
N MET A 300 19.39 3.18 1.16
CA MET A 300 18.83 3.77 -0.05
C MET A 300 19.73 3.53 -1.27
N ASP A 301 19.18 3.66 -2.47
CA ASP A 301 19.89 3.48 -3.74
C ASP A 301 21.08 4.44 -3.89
N ASN A 302 20.91 5.68 -3.44
CA ASN A 302 21.95 6.72 -3.48
C ASN A 302 23.06 6.57 -2.41
N GLY A 303 23.02 5.50 -1.60
CA GLY A 303 23.97 5.23 -0.53
C GLY A 303 23.65 5.89 0.82
N ASP A 304 22.59 6.70 0.92
CA ASP A 304 22.10 7.20 2.21
C ASP A 304 21.55 6.05 3.06
N ILE A 305 21.54 6.23 4.37
CA ILE A 305 20.90 5.34 5.32
C ILE A 305 19.71 6.08 5.94
N VAL A 306 18.56 5.44 5.98
CA VAL A 306 17.41 5.97 6.72
C VAL A 306 17.22 5.14 8.00
N LEU A 307 17.25 5.82 9.15
CA LEU A 307 16.94 5.24 10.44
C LEU A 307 15.52 5.61 10.82
N ALA A 308 14.75 4.65 11.27
CA ALA A 308 13.38 4.85 11.72
C ALA A 308 13.21 4.33 13.14
N TYR A 309 12.82 5.20 14.04
CA TYR A 309 12.40 4.85 15.38
C TYR A 309 10.87 4.98 15.48
N PHE A 310 10.22 3.89 15.88
CA PHE A 310 8.79 3.85 16.11
C PHE A 310 8.50 3.62 17.59
N ASN A 311 7.81 4.55 18.22
CA ASN A 311 7.29 4.37 19.58
C ASN A 311 5.91 3.73 19.49
N LEU A 312 5.84 2.41 19.58
CA LEU A 312 4.58 1.66 19.56
C LEU A 312 3.95 1.52 20.97
N GLY A 313 4.67 1.97 22.02
CA GLY A 313 4.27 1.89 23.42
C GLY A 313 3.51 3.11 23.92
N GLU A 314 3.18 3.10 25.21
CA GLU A 314 2.30 4.07 25.88
C GLU A 314 3.05 5.20 26.63
N HIS A 315 4.39 5.22 26.54
CA HIS A 315 5.22 6.18 27.25
C HIS A 315 6.19 6.89 26.33
N ASN A 316 6.54 8.14 26.66
CA ASN A 316 7.66 8.80 26.00
C ASN A 316 8.92 7.97 26.19
N PHE A 317 9.60 7.65 25.12
CA PHE A 317 10.82 6.89 25.18
C PHE A 317 11.86 7.44 24.20
N ASN A 318 13.13 7.32 24.57
CA ASN A 318 14.26 7.74 23.77
C ASN A 318 15.08 6.52 23.36
N GLN A 319 15.59 6.52 22.15
CA GLN A 319 16.50 5.51 21.64
C GLN A 319 17.81 6.18 21.19
N PHE A 320 18.88 5.41 21.29
CA PHE A 320 20.21 5.80 20.80
C PHE A 320 20.75 4.68 19.90
N VAL A 321 21.28 5.06 18.74
CA VAL A 321 21.93 4.14 17.80
C VAL A 321 23.36 4.60 17.57
N THR A 322 24.30 3.68 17.75
CA THR A 322 25.71 3.92 17.35
C THR A 322 25.89 3.60 15.87
N TRP A 323 26.90 4.18 15.24
CA TRP A 323 27.22 3.83 13.85
C TRP A 323 27.69 2.37 13.71
N ALA A 324 28.23 1.78 14.78
CA ALA A 324 28.58 0.35 14.82
C ALA A 324 27.34 -0.55 14.69
N ASP A 325 26.20 -0.16 15.25
CA ASP A 325 24.96 -0.93 15.16
C ASP A 325 24.44 -1.05 13.71
N ILE A 326 24.84 -0.14 12.83
CA ILE A 326 24.53 -0.15 11.40
C ILE A 326 25.75 -0.52 10.52
N GLY A 327 26.76 -1.14 11.10
CA GLY A 327 27.94 -1.68 10.39
C GLY A 327 29.00 -0.66 9.98
N ILE A 328 28.97 0.56 10.53
CA ILE A 328 30.01 1.58 10.29
C ILE A 328 30.99 1.60 11.46
N GLU A 329 32.20 1.12 11.24
CA GLU A 329 33.24 1.11 12.27
C GLU A 329 33.75 2.53 12.59
N ARG A 330 34.01 2.79 13.87
CA ARG A 330 34.51 4.06 14.34
C ARG A 330 35.89 4.42 13.71
N SER A 331 36.69 3.41 13.42
CA SER A 331 38.00 3.59 12.75
C SER A 331 37.91 4.02 11.30
N SER A 332 36.76 3.92 10.68
CA SER A 332 36.51 4.31 9.27
C SER A 332 36.67 5.82 9.04
N GLY A 333 36.55 6.65 10.08
CA GLY A 333 36.51 8.11 9.98
C GLY A 333 35.24 8.65 9.29
N VAL A 334 34.27 7.79 9.01
CA VAL A 334 32.99 8.19 8.41
C VAL A 334 32.18 9.01 9.40
N LYS A 335 31.60 10.10 8.91
CA LYS A 335 30.63 10.91 9.62
C LYS A 335 29.31 10.90 8.86
N LEU A 336 28.22 10.99 9.58
CA LEU A 336 26.88 11.07 8.99
C LEU A 336 26.25 12.44 9.28
N GLU A 337 25.86 13.13 8.22
CA GLU A 337 24.97 14.28 8.32
C GLU A 337 23.54 13.77 8.45
N VAL A 338 22.85 14.18 9.50
CA VAL A 338 21.53 13.67 9.85
C VAL A 338 20.46 14.74 9.66
N THR A 339 19.42 14.38 8.93
CA THR A 339 18.22 15.22 8.69
C THR A 339 16.98 14.47 9.14
N ASP A 340 16.15 15.12 9.94
CA ASP A 340 14.81 14.61 10.31
C ASP A 340 13.84 14.83 9.16
N LEU A 341 13.25 13.75 8.65
CA LEU A 341 12.42 13.80 7.45
C LEU A 341 11.03 14.41 7.68
N TRP A 342 10.48 14.37 8.89
CA TRP A 342 9.21 15.02 9.20
C TRP A 342 9.37 16.53 9.42
N SER A 343 10.32 16.93 10.28
CA SER A 343 10.55 18.36 10.58
C SER A 343 11.37 19.09 9.52
N LYS A 344 12.02 18.37 8.59
CA LYS A 344 12.94 18.91 7.57
C LYS A 344 14.20 19.56 8.13
N GLN A 345 14.50 19.34 9.40
CA GLN A 345 15.63 19.94 10.09
C GLN A 345 16.89 19.09 9.97
N THR A 346 17.99 19.70 9.56
CA THR A 346 19.32 19.08 9.68
C THR A 346 19.76 19.18 11.13
N LEU A 347 19.95 18.03 11.78
CA LEU A 347 20.32 17.94 13.20
C LEU A 347 21.83 18.15 13.42
N GLY A 348 22.65 17.92 12.40
CA GLY A 348 24.10 18.08 12.44
C GLY A 348 24.83 16.92 11.80
N THR A 349 26.15 16.90 12.02
CA THR A 349 27.07 15.82 11.56
C THR A 349 27.64 15.09 12.77
N PHE A 350 27.52 13.79 12.78
CA PHE A 350 27.87 12.93 13.92
C PHE A 350 28.90 11.86 13.50
N ASP A 351 29.83 11.53 14.38
CA ASP A 351 30.93 10.58 14.15
C ASP A 351 30.78 9.26 14.94
N THR A 352 29.85 9.18 15.88
CA THR A 352 29.70 8.00 16.77
C THR A 352 28.31 7.37 16.76
N GLY A 353 27.26 8.16 16.59
CA GLY A 353 25.87 7.72 16.67
C GLY A 353 24.91 8.89 16.80
N ILE A 354 23.64 8.59 16.96
CA ILE A 354 22.57 9.58 17.10
C ILE A 354 21.57 9.18 18.19
N GLU A 355 21.20 10.15 19.00
CA GLU A 355 20.07 10.07 19.92
C GLU A 355 18.80 10.56 19.21
N PHE A 356 17.75 9.75 19.21
CA PHE A 356 16.48 10.13 18.58
C PHE A 356 15.73 11.22 19.38
N GLY A 357 16.05 11.39 20.66
CA GLY A 357 15.26 12.21 21.58
C GLY A 357 13.98 11.50 22.03
N ALA A 358 13.28 12.10 22.96
CA ALA A 358 12.03 11.55 23.47
C ALA A 358 10.94 11.64 22.40
N VAL A 359 10.45 10.49 21.95
CA VAL A 359 9.32 10.37 21.02
C VAL A 359 8.07 10.06 21.83
N VAL A 360 7.00 10.80 21.56
CA VAL A 360 5.69 10.62 22.23
C VAL A 360 5.11 9.23 21.97
N PRO A 361 4.19 8.74 22.82
CA PRO A 361 3.46 7.51 22.57
C PRO A 361 2.85 7.49 21.17
N HIS A 362 2.97 6.36 20.50
CA HIS A 362 2.50 6.10 19.12
C HIS A 362 3.13 7.01 18.06
N GLY A 363 4.17 7.77 18.41
CA GLY A 363 4.90 8.63 17.47
C GLY A 363 6.04 7.90 16.77
N CYS A 364 6.65 8.58 15.81
CA CYS A 364 7.84 8.09 15.12
C CYS A 364 8.85 9.20 14.85
N ARG A 365 10.09 8.80 14.59
CA ARG A 365 11.12 9.70 14.09
C ARG A 365 11.90 9.03 12.96
N ILE A 366 11.95 9.68 11.82
CA ILE A 366 12.58 9.15 10.61
C ILE A 366 13.76 10.06 10.26
N LEU A 367 14.97 9.51 10.31
CA LEU A 367 16.21 10.25 10.14
C LEU A 367 16.93 9.77 8.88
N ARG A 368 17.21 10.67 7.95
CA ARG A 368 18.08 10.41 6.81
C ARG A 368 19.52 10.71 7.20
N CYS A 369 20.40 9.75 7.04
CA CYS A 369 21.80 9.81 7.34
C CYS A 369 22.63 9.77 6.05
N ARG A 370 23.26 10.88 5.68
CA ARG A 370 24.11 11.01 4.50
C ARG A 370 25.56 10.85 4.89
N VAL A 371 26.28 9.99 4.19
CA VAL A 371 27.72 9.82 4.42
C VAL A 371 28.48 11.09 3.99
N VAL A 372 29.22 11.67 4.93
CA VAL A 372 30.11 12.81 4.67
C VAL A 372 31.53 12.34 4.88
N ARG A 373 32.37 12.49 3.86
CA ARG A 373 33.83 12.27 4.03
C ARG A 373 34.42 13.50 4.67
N GLY A 374 35.13 13.30 5.77
CA GLY A 374 35.91 14.35 6.45
C GLY A 374 37.09 14.81 5.66
#